data_03b91df21b373d9308de988445130391
#
_entry.id   03b91df21b373d9308de988445130391
#
_cell.length_a   1.000
_cell.length_b   1.000
_cell.length_c   1.000
_cell.angle_alpha   90.00
_cell.angle_beta   90.00
_cell.angle_gamma   90.00
#
_symmetry.space_group_name_H-M   'P 1'
#
loop_
_entity.id
_entity.type
_entity.pdbx_description
1 polymer ?
#
loop_
_entity_poly.entity_id
_entity_poly.type
_entity_poly.pdbx_seq_one_letter_code
_entity_poly.pdbx_strand_id
1 'polypeptide(L)'
;MRPWQKWTLIILTLFLIPIMYFENQYFMKEQFKQSQKNMQQATLSAFNDQASGQYAAFKIYAAVKPHGKIYYFIPQNQNGTLIDLQKQEVKLGNQLYKKARTESPDISRVTLYVSYTANNLQDNTYAFKPTAEAYGFVKSRFKTRYQRLFSQTGTEAIYDMQHNTAAVSFKDLQKDSTTIPMIRQLAIDQQLQTHDYTPEQLAQLEALNFPRNDQATNFVFTTDGLTLKFAKNPLGIETIALPMATVGPYLNPDLVPEDNQVPSKKAGAKKIALTFNTTLKPSAITHIIDQLNDLNIKATFFTTGKAAKKHPEQLKQLLKAGHVVGTQSYNNDDDLDTMTAPEIAANLKQTDAAYFKASGQLPHLLRVTTETPSQDLTATASRALIAWSVDSEDWRLTIDAPTIAKNVNDRITGGDIVLLHTSDATIAALPAIVKEQTAHKRHFVTVNELFKQRLTPYQQYFKAGDQRLLQ
;
A
#
# COMPACT_ATOMS: atom_id res chain seq x y z
N MET A 1 -23.28 16.11 90.54
CA MET A 1 -23.06 17.28 89.64
C MET A 1 -24.11 18.33 89.94
N ARG A 2 -23.68 19.58 90.23
CA ARG A 2 -24.57 20.73 90.46
C ARG A 2 -25.36 21.05 89.16
N PRO A 3 -26.59 21.52 89.25
CA PRO A 3 -27.44 21.74 88.06
C PRO A 3 -26.76 22.64 87.01
N TRP A 4 -25.99 23.61 87.36
CA TRP A 4 -25.29 24.48 86.43
C TRP A 4 -24.17 23.74 85.64
N GLN A 5 -23.52 22.75 86.22
CA GLN A 5 -22.52 21.92 85.54
C GLN A 5 -23.14 21.04 84.47
N LYS A 6 -24.39 20.64 84.67
CA LYS A 6 -25.15 19.90 83.58
C LYS A 6 -25.49 20.82 82.42
N TRP A 7 -25.88 22.05 82.71
CA TRP A 7 -26.20 23.03 81.66
C TRP A 7 -24.95 23.47 80.85
N THR A 8 -23.81 23.71 81.58
CA THR A 8 -22.55 23.98 80.88
C THR A 8 -22.06 22.83 80.02
N LEU A 9 -22.25 21.60 80.46
CA LEU A 9 -21.92 20.42 79.64
C LEU A 9 -22.84 20.28 78.36
N ILE A 10 -24.13 20.53 78.53
CA ILE A 10 -25.08 20.51 77.43
C ILE A 10 -24.82 21.63 76.41
N ILE A 11 -24.49 22.83 76.93
CA ILE A 11 -24.17 23.94 76.02
C ILE A 11 -22.82 23.68 75.31
N LEU A 12 -21.80 23.16 76.01
CA LEU A 12 -20.52 22.81 75.42
C LEU A 12 -20.70 21.68 74.30
N THR A 13 -21.52 20.65 74.56
CA THR A 13 -21.80 19.60 73.60
C THR A 13 -22.60 20.14 72.44
N LEU A 14 -23.56 21.03 72.63
CA LEU A 14 -24.31 21.67 71.56
C LEU A 14 -23.46 22.56 70.66
N PHE A 15 -22.36 23.11 71.11
CA PHE A 15 -21.43 23.89 70.29
C PHE A 15 -20.29 23.04 69.73
N LEU A 16 -19.72 22.11 70.50
CA LEU A 16 -18.60 21.28 70.07
C LEU A 16 -18.98 20.25 69.05
N ILE A 17 -20.16 19.65 69.15
CA ILE A 17 -20.60 18.64 68.13
C ILE A 17 -20.75 19.24 66.74
N PRO A 18 -21.40 20.38 66.52
CA PRO A 18 -21.43 21.03 65.23
C PRO A 18 -20.05 21.45 64.73
N ILE A 19 -19.19 21.99 65.60
CA ILE A 19 -17.83 22.37 65.21
C ILE A 19 -17.03 21.15 64.76
N MET A 20 -17.02 20.10 65.54
CA MET A 20 -16.37 18.83 65.17
C MET A 20 -16.98 18.22 63.89
N TYR A 21 -18.29 18.35 63.69
CA TYR A 21 -18.94 17.90 62.46
C TYR A 21 -18.48 18.74 61.27
N PHE A 22 -18.41 20.05 61.37
CA PHE A 22 -17.94 20.95 60.31
C PHE A 22 -16.45 20.75 60.02
N GLU A 23 -15.60 20.61 61.06
CA GLU A 23 -14.18 20.30 60.88
C GLU A 23 -13.97 18.93 60.20
N ASN A 24 -14.73 17.92 60.62
CA ASN A 24 -14.67 16.60 60.00
C ASN A 24 -15.14 16.66 58.54
N GLN A 25 -16.23 17.38 58.23
CA GLN A 25 -16.71 17.62 56.88
C GLN A 25 -15.66 18.36 56.00
N TYR A 26 -15.03 19.37 56.58
CA TYR A 26 -13.96 20.12 55.93
C TYR A 26 -12.73 19.22 55.66
N PHE A 27 -12.30 18.49 56.65
CA PHE A 27 -11.17 17.56 56.57
C PHE A 27 -11.44 16.45 55.50
N MET A 28 -12.61 15.85 55.54
CA MET A 28 -13.02 14.84 54.55
C MET A 28 -13.08 15.42 53.12
N LYS A 29 -13.51 16.67 52.98
CA LYS A 29 -13.55 17.38 51.70
C LYS A 29 -12.13 17.66 51.16
N GLU A 30 -11.20 18.05 52.03
CA GLU A 30 -9.80 18.29 51.64
C GLU A 30 -9.08 16.97 51.33
N GLN A 31 -9.27 15.92 52.12
CA GLN A 31 -8.74 14.58 51.80
C GLN A 31 -9.29 14.07 50.44
N PHE A 32 -10.56 14.30 50.15
CA PHE A 32 -11.16 13.92 48.89
C PHE A 32 -10.53 14.69 47.71
N LYS A 33 -10.34 16.01 47.84
CA LYS A 33 -9.65 16.83 46.86
C LYS A 33 -8.21 16.35 46.61
N GLN A 34 -7.48 16.04 47.69
CA GLN A 34 -6.11 15.55 47.57
C GLN A 34 -6.06 14.18 46.90
N SER A 35 -6.99 13.28 47.23
CA SER A 35 -7.13 11.99 46.55
C SER A 35 -7.42 12.14 45.05
N GLN A 36 -8.31 13.07 44.68
CA GLN A 36 -8.59 13.37 43.26
C GLN A 36 -7.34 13.89 42.53
N LYS A 37 -6.58 14.79 43.17
CA LYS A 37 -5.33 15.32 42.64
C LYS A 37 -4.29 14.21 42.43
N ASN A 38 -4.14 13.32 43.40
CA ASN A 38 -3.21 12.20 43.32
C ASN A 38 -3.58 11.24 42.18
N MET A 39 -4.88 10.92 41.99
CA MET A 39 -5.35 10.08 40.88
C MET A 39 -5.07 10.71 39.51
N GLN A 40 -5.30 12.02 39.34
CA GLN A 40 -4.98 12.73 38.12
C GLN A 40 -3.47 12.76 37.83
N GLN A 41 -2.64 12.98 38.90
CA GLN A 41 -1.19 12.97 38.76
C GLN A 41 -0.66 11.59 38.38
N ALA A 42 -1.18 10.52 38.96
CA ALA A 42 -0.81 9.16 38.61
C ALA A 42 -1.14 8.84 37.14
N THR A 43 -2.31 9.26 36.67
CA THR A 43 -2.69 9.09 35.25
C THR A 43 -1.79 9.91 34.32
N LEU A 44 -1.51 11.16 34.68
CA LEU A 44 -0.59 12.01 33.90
C LEU A 44 0.82 11.40 33.84
N SER A 45 1.32 10.86 34.96
CA SER A 45 2.61 10.17 35.01
C SER A 45 2.62 8.95 34.08
N ALA A 46 1.58 8.15 34.11
CA ALA A 46 1.48 6.97 33.22
C ALA A 46 1.54 7.34 31.72
N PHE A 47 0.87 8.42 31.32
CA PHE A 47 0.98 8.93 29.94
C PHE A 47 2.36 9.49 29.62
N ASN A 48 3.01 10.14 30.59
CA ASN A 48 4.38 10.61 30.44
C ASN A 48 5.38 9.45 30.26
N ASP A 49 5.23 8.40 31.07
CA ASP A 49 6.08 7.21 30.99
C ASP A 49 5.86 6.46 29.66
N GLN A 50 4.60 6.37 29.21
CA GLN A 50 4.26 5.82 27.89
C GLN A 50 4.93 6.62 26.77
N ALA A 51 4.84 7.94 26.78
CA ALA A 51 5.44 8.81 25.78
C ALA A 51 6.97 8.68 25.78
N SER A 52 7.61 8.61 26.95
CA SER A 52 9.06 8.43 27.10
C SER A 52 9.54 7.07 26.56
N GLY A 53 8.69 6.05 26.58
CA GLY A 53 9.00 4.72 26.04
C GLY A 53 8.82 4.61 24.52
N GLN A 54 8.14 5.56 23.89
CA GLN A 54 7.79 5.46 22.46
C GLN A 54 8.59 6.39 21.55
N TYR A 55 9.07 7.54 22.06
CA TYR A 55 9.87 8.47 21.25
C TYR A 55 10.88 9.23 22.13
N ALA A 56 12.02 9.55 21.54
CA ALA A 56 13.20 10.06 22.24
C ALA A 56 12.97 11.44 22.90
N ALA A 57 12.12 12.29 22.32
CA ALA A 57 11.80 13.61 22.83
C ALA A 57 10.34 13.99 22.54
N PHE A 58 9.69 14.65 23.53
CA PHE A 58 8.35 15.20 23.38
C PHE A 58 8.15 16.41 24.28
N LYS A 59 7.12 17.21 23.95
CA LYS A 59 6.72 18.35 24.76
C LYS A 59 5.27 18.21 25.20
N ILE A 60 5.02 18.51 26.48
CA ILE A 60 3.68 18.49 27.04
C ILE A 60 3.10 19.89 26.96
N TYR A 61 1.94 20.00 26.31
CA TYR A 61 1.13 21.20 26.33
C TYR A 61 -0.16 20.94 27.11
N ALA A 62 -0.64 21.96 27.86
CA ALA A 62 -1.88 21.88 28.59
C ALA A 62 -2.83 23.01 28.13
N ALA A 63 -4.00 22.63 27.61
CA ALA A 63 -5.07 23.56 27.29
C ALA A 63 -6.13 23.54 28.42
N VAL A 64 -6.37 24.69 29.05
CA VAL A 64 -7.43 24.84 30.03
C VAL A 64 -8.76 25.00 29.32
N LYS A 65 -9.78 24.28 29.79
CA LYS A 65 -11.16 24.33 29.29
C LYS A 65 -12.09 24.69 30.44
N PRO A 66 -13.30 25.24 30.19
CA PRO A 66 -14.23 25.67 31.24
C PRO A 66 -14.50 24.62 32.33
N HIS A 67 -14.53 23.34 31.94
CA HIS A 67 -14.82 22.23 32.84
C HIS A 67 -13.75 21.12 32.75
N GLY A 68 -12.46 21.48 32.57
CA GLY A 68 -11.41 20.48 32.51
C GLY A 68 -10.10 20.95 31.91
N LYS A 69 -9.29 20.00 31.50
CA LYS A 69 -7.99 20.23 30.85
C LYS A 69 -7.76 19.21 29.74
N ILE A 70 -6.97 19.60 28.76
CA ILE A 70 -6.45 18.69 27.74
C ILE A 70 -4.93 18.75 27.82
N TYR A 71 -4.29 17.60 28.00
CA TYR A 71 -2.84 17.43 27.92
C TYR A 71 -2.49 16.82 26.57
N TYR A 72 -1.53 17.42 25.88
CA TYR A 72 -1.00 16.99 24.57
C TYR A 72 0.45 16.59 24.76
N PHE A 73 0.82 15.37 24.35
CA PHE A 73 2.18 14.84 24.39
C PHE A 73 2.73 14.83 22.96
N ILE A 74 3.33 15.94 22.55
CA ILE A 74 3.69 16.16 21.15
C ILE A 74 5.14 15.78 20.90
N PRO A 75 5.42 14.82 19.98
CA PRO A 75 6.77 14.47 19.61
C PRO A 75 7.57 15.68 19.13
N GLN A 76 8.87 15.66 19.43
CA GLN A 76 9.84 16.64 18.99
C GLN A 76 10.96 15.95 18.21
N ASN A 77 11.43 16.59 17.15
CA ASN A 77 12.70 16.27 16.53
C ASN A 77 13.81 17.21 17.03
N GLN A 78 15.01 17.10 16.47
CA GLN A 78 16.14 17.97 16.81
C GLN A 78 15.87 19.45 16.56
N ASN A 79 14.95 19.77 15.64
CA ASN A 79 14.57 21.14 15.23
C ASN A 79 13.34 21.68 15.98
N GLY A 80 12.74 20.89 16.89
CA GLY A 80 11.62 21.32 17.71
C GLY A 80 10.34 20.49 17.55
N THR A 81 9.21 21.05 17.99
CA THR A 81 7.91 20.37 17.99
C THR A 81 7.37 20.15 16.58
N LEU A 82 6.78 19.00 16.32
CA LEU A 82 6.13 18.66 15.04
C LEU A 82 4.79 19.41 14.90
N ILE A 83 4.82 20.58 14.26
CA ILE A 83 3.70 21.55 14.23
C ILE A 83 2.45 20.97 13.57
N ASP A 84 2.59 20.17 12.50
CA ASP A 84 1.43 19.61 11.82
C ASP A 84 0.74 18.51 12.63
N LEU A 85 1.50 17.72 13.37
CA LEU A 85 0.96 16.81 14.38
C LEU A 85 0.22 17.60 15.45
N GLN A 86 0.79 18.68 15.95
CA GLN A 86 0.15 19.53 16.96
C GLN A 86 -1.22 20.02 16.50
N LYS A 87 -1.38 20.46 15.24
CA LYS A 87 -2.68 20.91 14.71
C LYS A 87 -3.70 19.78 14.68
N GLN A 88 -3.30 18.58 14.23
CA GLN A 88 -4.16 17.41 14.18
C GLN A 88 -4.64 16.98 15.57
N GLU A 89 -3.73 16.97 16.55
CA GLU A 89 -4.05 16.65 17.95
C GLU A 89 -5.00 17.63 18.58
N VAL A 90 -4.77 18.92 18.39
CA VAL A 90 -5.65 19.96 18.93
C VAL A 90 -7.06 19.77 18.40
N LYS A 91 -7.21 19.43 17.13
CA LYS A 91 -8.51 19.11 16.52
C LYS A 91 -9.13 17.87 17.15
N LEU A 92 -8.38 16.76 17.25
CA LEU A 92 -8.84 15.52 17.86
C LEU A 92 -9.24 15.71 19.32
N GLY A 93 -8.38 16.34 20.13
CA GLY A 93 -8.63 16.62 21.54
C GLY A 93 -9.87 17.50 21.76
N ASN A 94 -10.08 18.53 20.93
CA ASN A 94 -11.26 19.38 21.02
C ASN A 94 -12.54 18.63 20.65
N GLN A 95 -12.50 17.78 19.64
CA GLN A 95 -13.64 16.95 19.24
C GLN A 95 -14.05 16.00 20.36
N LEU A 96 -13.09 15.27 20.92
CA LEU A 96 -13.35 14.33 22.00
C LEU A 96 -13.79 15.06 23.28
N TYR A 97 -13.21 16.22 23.58
CA TYR A 97 -13.65 17.01 24.72
C TYR A 97 -15.13 17.42 24.60
N LYS A 98 -15.54 17.90 23.42
CA LYS A 98 -16.94 18.22 23.15
C LYS A 98 -17.82 16.98 23.31
N LYS A 99 -17.44 15.84 22.74
CA LYS A 99 -18.16 14.57 22.87
C LYS A 99 -18.31 14.17 24.35
N ALA A 100 -17.23 14.16 25.11
CA ALA A 100 -17.24 13.79 26.52
C ALA A 100 -18.16 14.71 27.36
N ARG A 101 -18.22 15.97 27.04
CA ARG A 101 -19.14 16.92 27.70
C ARG A 101 -20.62 16.70 27.33
N THR A 102 -20.88 16.32 26.11
CA THR A 102 -22.25 16.07 25.63
C THR A 102 -22.80 14.73 26.15
N GLU A 103 -21.97 13.68 26.11
CA GLU A 103 -22.40 12.31 26.44
C GLU A 103 -22.23 11.99 27.96
N SER A 104 -21.57 12.85 28.72
CA SER A 104 -21.39 12.69 30.17
C SER A 104 -21.67 14.02 30.91
N PRO A 105 -22.88 14.55 30.88
CA PRO A 105 -23.22 15.86 31.45
C PRO A 105 -23.06 15.89 32.99
N ASP A 106 -23.23 14.78 33.65
CA ASP A 106 -23.12 14.65 35.12
C ASP A 106 -21.68 14.72 35.65
N ILE A 107 -20.69 14.65 34.75
CA ILE A 107 -19.29 14.73 35.12
C ILE A 107 -18.85 16.19 35.18
N SER A 108 -18.58 16.67 36.40
CA SER A 108 -18.24 18.08 36.64
C SER A 108 -16.95 18.53 35.96
N ARG A 109 -15.95 17.64 35.86
CA ARG A 109 -14.66 17.92 35.22
C ARG A 109 -14.19 16.75 34.38
N VAL A 110 -13.73 17.04 33.16
CA VAL A 110 -13.14 16.08 32.23
C VAL A 110 -11.68 16.45 31.99
N THR A 111 -10.80 15.47 32.08
CA THR A 111 -9.39 15.60 31.68
C THR A 111 -9.12 14.72 30.48
N LEU A 112 -8.56 15.30 29.42
CA LEU A 112 -8.13 14.54 28.26
C LEU A 112 -6.61 14.43 28.23
N TYR A 113 -6.17 13.29 27.75
CA TYR A 113 -4.78 13.01 27.41
C TYR A 113 -4.73 12.64 25.94
N VAL A 114 -3.92 13.35 25.15
CA VAL A 114 -3.70 13.09 23.73
C VAL A 114 -2.23 12.71 23.58
N SER A 115 -2.00 11.47 23.24
CA SER A 115 -0.68 10.87 23.08
C SER A 115 -0.57 10.18 21.74
N TYR A 116 0.61 9.69 21.39
CA TYR A 116 0.88 8.94 20.15
C TYR A 116 1.36 7.54 20.44
N THR A 117 1.01 6.63 19.56
CA THR A 117 1.80 5.43 19.29
C THR A 117 2.78 5.77 18.18
N ALA A 118 4.07 5.52 18.39
CA ALA A 118 5.13 5.76 17.44
C ALA A 118 5.71 4.41 16.98
N ASN A 119 5.67 4.16 15.68
CA ASN A 119 6.33 3.01 15.06
C ASN A 119 7.52 3.53 14.25
N ASN A 120 8.72 3.08 14.58
CA ASN A 120 9.90 3.34 13.76
C ASN A 120 9.81 2.47 12.50
N LEU A 121 9.81 3.09 11.33
CA LEU A 121 9.77 2.39 10.04
C LEU A 121 11.18 2.10 9.56
N GLN A 122 12.05 3.13 9.58
CA GLN A 122 13.46 3.03 9.21
C GLN A 122 14.21 4.28 9.68
N ASP A 123 15.43 4.13 10.18
CA ASP A 123 16.32 5.17 10.70
C ASP A 123 15.60 6.33 11.43
N ASN A 124 15.28 7.43 10.77
CA ASN A 124 14.59 8.57 11.38
C ASN A 124 13.14 8.75 10.91
N THR A 125 12.55 7.73 10.28
CA THR A 125 11.17 7.77 9.78
C THR A 125 10.22 7.08 10.74
N TYR A 126 9.23 7.82 11.22
CA TYR A 126 8.26 7.36 12.21
C TYR A 126 6.82 7.51 11.71
N ALA A 127 6.01 6.49 11.95
CA ALA A 127 4.57 6.57 11.85
C ALA A 127 3.99 6.95 13.21
N PHE A 128 3.30 8.08 13.29
CA PHE A 128 2.63 8.55 14.50
C PHE A 128 1.11 8.40 14.37
N LYS A 129 0.52 7.66 15.32
CA LYS A 129 -0.93 7.46 15.40
C LYS A 129 -1.46 8.09 16.68
N PRO A 130 -2.17 9.22 16.61
CA PRO A 130 -2.66 9.92 17.79
C PRO A 130 -3.82 9.17 18.44
N THR A 131 -3.84 9.12 19.76
CA THR A 131 -4.94 8.62 20.57
C THR A 131 -5.30 9.64 21.63
N ALA A 132 -6.58 9.99 21.68
CA ALA A 132 -7.14 10.86 22.70
C ALA A 132 -8.00 10.05 23.66
N GLU A 133 -7.75 10.19 24.95
CA GLU A 133 -8.52 9.53 26.01
C GLU A 133 -9.09 10.55 26.99
N ALA A 134 -10.40 10.46 27.23
CA ALA A 134 -11.11 11.31 28.18
C ALA A 134 -11.32 10.58 29.51
N TYR A 135 -10.97 11.24 30.59
CA TYR A 135 -11.12 10.73 31.96
C TYR A 135 -11.99 11.67 32.79
N GLY A 136 -12.73 11.08 33.74
CA GLY A 136 -13.56 11.82 34.68
C GLY A 136 -13.78 11.07 35.97
N PHE A 137 -14.28 11.81 36.98
CA PHE A 137 -14.65 11.25 38.28
C PHE A 137 -16.10 10.75 38.22
N VAL A 138 -16.28 9.44 38.19
CA VAL A 138 -17.59 8.81 38.20
C VAL A 138 -17.95 8.41 39.66
N LYS A 139 -19.11 8.91 40.12
CA LYS A 139 -19.66 8.56 41.44
C LYS A 139 -20.46 7.25 41.31
N SER A 140 -20.16 6.29 42.17
CA SER A 140 -21.03 5.15 42.44
C SER A 140 -21.55 5.28 43.89
N ARG A 141 -22.53 4.43 44.25
CA ARG A 141 -23.22 4.47 45.56
C ARG A 141 -22.26 4.52 46.79
N PHE A 142 -21.02 3.98 46.61
CA PHE A 142 -20.06 3.86 47.72
C PHE A 142 -18.65 4.39 47.41
N LYS A 143 -18.33 4.73 46.14
CA LYS A 143 -16.98 5.16 45.75
C LYS A 143 -17.01 6.14 44.57
N THR A 144 -16.07 7.07 44.55
CA THR A 144 -15.75 7.88 43.39
C THR A 144 -14.50 7.30 42.76
N ARG A 145 -14.54 7.02 41.46
CA ARG A 145 -13.41 6.50 40.71
C ARG A 145 -13.04 7.45 39.57
N TYR A 146 -11.74 7.64 39.37
CA TYR A 146 -11.23 8.31 38.18
C TYR A 146 -11.03 7.24 37.10
N GLN A 147 -11.79 7.32 36.04
CA GLN A 147 -11.81 6.29 35.01
C GLN A 147 -11.91 6.89 33.61
N ARG A 148 -11.47 6.11 32.62
CA ARG A 148 -11.63 6.46 31.23
C ARG A 148 -13.12 6.44 30.84
N LEU A 149 -13.56 7.54 30.24
CA LEU A 149 -14.93 7.73 29.76
C LEU A 149 -15.04 7.37 28.29
N PHE A 150 -14.10 7.89 27.50
CA PHE A 150 -14.04 7.73 26.04
C PHE A 150 -12.60 7.59 25.58
N SER A 151 -12.42 6.94 24.44
CA SER A 151 -11.17 6.89 23.69
C SER A 151 -11.49 7.10 22.20
N GLN A 152 -10.61 7.82 21.51
CA GLN A 152 -10.70 8.01 20.07
C GLN A 152 -9.29 8.06 19.48
N THR A 153 -9.07 7.26 18.45
CA THR A 153 -7.82 7.23 17.69
C THR A 153 -7.97 8.11 16.45
N GLY A 154 -6.96 8.92 16.17
CA GLY A 154 -6.89 9.71 14.95
C GLY A 154 -6.22 8.97 13.80
N THR A 155 -6.01 9.67 12.70
CA THR A 155 -5.35 9.13 11.51
C THR A 155 -3.84 9.07 11.75
N GLU A 156 -3.22 7.96 11.38
CA GLU A 156 -1.76 7.82 11.36
C GLU A 156 -1.15 8.73 10.29
N ALA A 157 0.04 9.26 10.58
CA ALA A 157 0.81 10.05 9.62
C ALA A 157 2.31 9.73 9.76
N ILE A 158 3.00 9.71 8.64
CA ILE A 158 4.43 9.38 8.57
C ILE A 158 5.26 10.65 8.48
N TYR A 159 6.32 10.71 9.28
CA TYR A 159 7.24 11.85 9.38
C TYR A 159 8.68 11.41 9.25
N ASP A 160 9.44 12.14 8.45
CA ASP A 160 10.90 12.12 8.48
C ASP A 160 11.38 13.05 9.61
N MET A 161 11.89 12.46 10.68
CA MET A 161 12.35 13.19 11.87
C MET A 161 13.70 13.88 11.66
N GLN A 162 14.44 13.55 10.59
CA GLN A 162 15.74 14.15 10.32
C GLN A 162 15.63 15.46 9.53
N HIS A 163 14.85 15.46 8.46
CA HIS A 163 14.87 16.55 7.48
C HIS A 163 13.65 17.44 7.52
N ASN A 164 12.50 16.93 7.98
CA ASN A 164 11.27 17.67 7.90
C ASN A 164 10.33 17.40 9.08
N THR A 165 9.56 18.40 9.43
CA THR A 165 8.49 18.30 10.44
C THR A 165 7.11 18.14 9.80
N ALA A 166 7.04 18.03 8.48
CA ALA A 166 5.80 17.86 7.73
C ALA A 166 5.49 16.38 7.50
N ALA A 167 4.21 16.06 7.38
CA ALA A 167 3.78 14.74 6.93
C ALA A 167 4.32 14.45 5.52
N VAL A 168 4.62 13.18 5.26
CA VAL A 168 5.11 12.71 3.96
C VAL A 168 4.16 13.15 2.84
N SER A 169 4.69 13.80 1.83
CA SER A 169 3.96 14.20 0.63
C SER A 169 3.91 13.05 -0.38
N PHE A 170 3.02 13.15 -1.38
CA PHE A 170 2.94 12.14 -2.44
C PHE A 170 4.23 12.09 -3.28
N LYS A 171 4.97 13.21 -3.37
CA LYS A 171 6.27 13.28 -4.01
C LYS A 171 7.31 12.46 -3.26
N ASP A 172 7.29 12.49 -1.93
CA ASP A 172 8.24 11.74 -1.09
C ASP A 172 8.03 10.23 -1.20
N LEU A 173 6.80 9.78 -1.55
CA LEU A 173 6.49 8.37 -1.80
C LEU A 173 7.14 7.83 -3.08
N GLN A 174 7.58 8.71 -3.98
CA GLN A 174 8.10 8.27 -5.28
C GLN A 174 9.54 7.77 -5.16
N LYS A 175 9.74 6.52 -5.54
CA LYS A 175 11.07 5.94 -5.73
C LYS A 175 11.74 6.47 -6.99
N ASP A 176 10.96 6.49 -8.08
CA ASP A 176 11.37 6.94 -9.41
C ASP A 176 10.13 7.28 -10.26
N SER A 177 10.33 7.58 -11.55
CA SER A 177 9.23 7.91 -12.48
C SER A 177 8.23 6.79 -12.70
N THR A 178 8.53 5.55 -12.32
CA THR A 178 7.62 4.38 -12.50
C THR A 178 6.62 4.26 -11.36
N THR A 179 6.84 4.92 -10.23
CA THR A 179 6.02 4.78 -9.01
C THR A 179 4.56 5.15 -9.25
N ILE A 180 4.29 6.32 -9.82
CA ILE A 180 2.90 6.80 -10.03
C ILE A 180 2.13 5.91 -11.00
N PRO A 181 2.67 5.57 -12.19
CA PRO A 181 2.02 4.62 -13.09
C PRO A 181 1.76 3.26 -12.45
N MET A 182 2.68 2.79 -11.63
CA MET A 182 2.51 1.53 -10.92
C MET A 182 1.40 1.57 -9.87
N ILE A 183 1.32 2.64 -9.08
CA ILE A 183 0.22 2.86 -8.13
C ILE A 183 -1.13 2.85 -8.86
N ARG A 184 -1.23 3.55 -9.99
CA ARG A 184 -2.45 3.57 -10.81
C ARG A 184 -2.82 2.17 -11.30
N GLN A 185 -1.86 1.43 -11.83
CA GLN A 185 -2.07 0.07 -12.32
C GLN A 185 -2.54 -0.87 -11.21
N LEU A 186 -1.89 -0.84 -10.05
CA LEU A 186 -2.28 -1.64 -8.87
C LEU A 186 -3.70 -1.31 -8.40
N ALA A 187 -4.07 -0.02 -8.40
CA ALA A 187 -5.40 0.40 -7.98
C ALA A 187 -6.50 -0.07 -8.96
N ILE A 188 -6.26 0.02 -10.26
CA ILE A 188 -7.19 -0.51 -11.28
C ILE A 188 -7.35 -2.02 -11.12
N ASP A 189 -6.26 -2.76 -11.01
CA ASP A 189 -6.30 -4.22 -10.87
C ASP A 189 -7.03 -4.67 -9.62
N GLN A 190 -6.84 -3.97 -8.50
CA GLN A 190 -7.57 -4.28 -7.28
C GLN A 190 -9.08 -4.12 -7.47
N GLN A 191 -9.51 -3.11 -8.21
CA GLN A 191 -10.92 -2.94 -8.55
C GLN A 191 -11.42 -4.08 -9.46
N LEU A 192 -10.64 -4.47 -10.46
CA LEU A 192 -10.98 -5.58 -11.36
C LEU A 192 -11.01 -6.96 -10.67
N GLN A 193 -10.29 -7.13 -9.57
CA GLN A 193 -10.33 -8.36 -8.78
C GLN A 193 -11.56 -8.44 -7.86
N THR A 194 -12.14 -7.31 -7.50
CA THR A 194 -13.22 -7.23 -6.51
C THR A 194 -14.59 -6.91 -7.10
N HIS A 195 -14.63 -6.45 -8.35
CA HIS A 195 -15.87 -6.03 -9.02
C HIS A 195 -15.85 -6.45 -10.49
N ASP A 196 -17.00 -6.83 -11.00
CA ASP A 196 -17.22 -7.04 -12.42
C ASP A 196 -17.57 -5.71 -13.09
N TYR A 197 -16.78 -5.30 -14.07
CA TYR A 197 -16.99 -4.06 -14.82
C TYR A 197 -17.39 -4.35 -16.27
N THR A 198 -18.29 -3.52 -16.82
CA THR A 198 -18.50 -3.48 -18.28
C THR A 198 -17.35 -2.73 -18.94
N PRO A 199 -17.15 -2.86 -20.27
CA PRO A 199 -16.14 -2.07 -20.98
C PRO A 199 -16.29 -0.54 -20.81
N GLU A 200 -17.53 -0.05 -20.71
CA GLU A 200 -17.82 1.37 -20.47
C GLU A 200 -17.42 1.79 -19.05
N GLN A 201 -17.70 0.95 -18.07
CA GLN A 201 -17.30 1.18 -16.67
C GLN A 201 -15.77 1.08 -16.51
N LEU A 202 -15.11 0.18 -17.23
CA LEU A 202 -13.65 0.12 -17.28
C LEU A 202 -13.06 1.44 -17.78
N ALA A 203 -13.60 2.00 -18.86
CA ALA A 203 -13.15 3.30 -19.36
C ALA A 203 -13.35 4.43 -18.32
N GLN A 204 -14.43 4.38 -17.53
CA GLN A 204 -14.66 5.32 -16.42
C GLN A 204 -13.66 5.11 -15.27
N LEU A 205 -13.32 3.86 -14.95
CA LEU A 205 -12.32 3.52 -13.94
C LEU A 205 -10.92 4.04 -14.35
N GLU A 206 -10.53 3.83 -15.59
CA GLU A 206 -9.26 4.33 -16.14
C GLU A 206 -9.19 5.86 -16.20
N ALA A 207 -10.36 6.52 -16.36
CA ALA A 207 -10.48 7.98 -16.37
C ALA A 207 -10.54 8.62 -14.98
N LEU A 208 -10.52 7.85 -13.89
CA LEU A 208 -10.46 8.42 -12.55
C LEU A 208 -9.24 9.33 -12.40
N ASN A 209 -9.42 10.42 -11.65
CA ASN A 209 -8.33 11.36 -11.39
C ASN A 209 -7.39 10.81 -10.32
N PHE A 210 -6.50 9.90 -10.75
CA PHE A 210 -5.44 9.38 -9.90
C PHE A 210 -4.47 10.50 -9.48
N PRO A 211 -3.86 10.40 -8.30
CA PRO A 211 -2.86 11.36 -7.86
C PRO A 211 -1.75 11.53 -8.91
N ARG A 212 -1.39 12.78 -9.18
CA ARG A 212 -0.30 13.14 -10.12
C ARG A 212 0.65 14.05 -9.38
N ASN A 213 1.93 13.69 -9.33
CA ASN A 213 3.02 14.49 -8.75
C ASN A 213 2.73 15.07 -7.34
N ASP A 214 3.31 16.20 -7.05
CA ASP A 214 3.35 16.92 -5.78
C ASP A 214 2.02 17.57 -5.33
N GLN A 215 1.01 17.66 -6.19
CA GLN A 215 -0.29 18.28 -5.87
C GLN A 215 -1.32 17.31 -5.26
N ALA A 216 -0.94 16.06 -5.03
CA ALA A 216 -1.89 15.08 -4.52
C ALA A 216 -2.14 15.26 -3.02
N THR A 217 -3.22 15.95 -2.70
CA THR A 217 -3.79 16.00 -1.33
C THR A 217 -4.79 14.88 -1.06
N ASN A 218 -5.07 14.04 -2.05
CA ASN A 218 -6.16 13.08 -2.06
C ASN A 218 -5.69 11.64 -1.75
N PHE A 219 -4.81 11.49 -0.78
CA PHE A 219 -4.36 10.18 -0.32
C PHE A 219 -4.19 10.13 1.20
N VAL A 220 -4.08 8.94 1.74
CA VAL A 220 -3.62 8.65 3.11
C VAL A 220 -2.56 7.58 3.00
N PHE A 221 -1.40 7.83 3.58
CA PHE A 221 -0.30 6.87 3.67
C PHE A 221 -0.06 6.50 5.12
N THR A 222 -0.03 5.21 5.41
CA THR A 222 0.14 4.63 6.75
C THR A 222 1.01 3.38 6.66
N THR A 223 1.35 2.77 7.79
CA THR A 223 2.03 1.47 7.84
C THR A 223 1.22 0.35 7.19
N ASP A 224 -0.12 0.49 7.14
CA ASP A 224 -1.00 -0.49 6.49
C ASP A 224 -0.97 -0.40 4.96
N GLY A 225 -0.58 0.75 4.41
CA GLY A 225 -0.49 1.00 2.98
C GLY A 225 -0.90 2.38 2.52
N LEU A 226 -1.27 2.48 1.24
CA LEU A 226 -1.66 3.71 0.55
C LEU A 226 -3.15 3.68 0.21
N THR A 227 -3.91 4.63 0.72
CA THR A 227 -5.32 4.83 0.35
C THR A 227 -5.46 6.04 -0.54
N LEU A 228 -5.88 5.83 -1.78
CA LEU A 228 -6.22 6.89 -2.73
C LEU A 228 -7.66 7.35 -2.50
N LYS A 229 -7.91 8.67 -2.59
CA LYS A 229 -9.24 9.26 -2.43
C LYS A 229 -9.68 9.93 -3.73
N PHE A 230 -10.92 9.74 -4.09
CA PHE A 230 -11.48 10.27 -5.34
C PHE A 230 -12.65 11.21 -5.05
N ALA A 231 -12.79 12.24 -5.88
CA ALA A 231 -13.99 13.05 -5.92
C ALA A 231 -15.18 12.22 -6.43
N LYS A 232 -16.40 12.73 -6.23
CA LYS A 232 -17.63 12.11 -6.76
C LYS A 232 -17.46 11.77 -8.23
N ASN A 233 -17.70 10.50 -8.59
CA ASN A 233 -17.54 9.98 -9.93
C ASN A 233 -18.68 9.00 -10.29
N PRO A 234 -18.87 8.66 -11.58
CA PRO A 234 -19.97 7.81 -12.03
C PRO A 234 -19.99 6.40 -11.43
N LEU A 235 -18.82 5.90 -11.00
CA LEU A 235 -18.67 4.56 -10.41
C LEU A 235 -18.96 4.53 -8.90
N GLY A 236 -19.12 5.70 -8.26
CA GLY A 236 -19.30 5.81 -6.80
C GLY A 236 -18.08 5.42 -5.97
N ILE A 237 -16.89 5.35 -6.59
CA ILE A 237 -15.64 4.98 -5.90
C ILE A 237 -15.14 6.20 -5.12
N GLU A 238 -15.19 6.14 -3.80
CA GLU A 238 -14.66 7.19 -2.92
C GLU A 238 -13.20 6.96 -2.58
N THR A 239 -12.80 5.70 -2.39
CA THR A 239 -11.43 5.31 -2.01
C THR A 239 -11.01 4.00 -2.66
N ILE A 240 -9.68 3.87 -2.89
CA ILE A 240 -9.03 2.60 -3.22
C ILE A 240 -7.86 2.44 -2.26
N ALA A 241 -7.87 1.38 -1.44
CA ALA A 241 -6.82 1.10 -0.47
C ALA A 241 -5.86 0.04 -1.02
N LEU A 242 -4.59 0.35 -1.15
CA LEU A 242 -3.52 -0.55 -1.56
C LEU A 242 -2.73 -1.01 -0.32
N PRO A 243 -2.79 -2.29 0.06
CA PRO A 243 -2.02 -2.80 1.20
C PRO A 243 -0.52 -2.58 1.03
N MET A 244 0.22 -2.36 2.13
CA MET A 244 1.66 -2.13 2.10
C MET A 244 2.42 -3.26 1.40
N ALA A 245 2.03 -4.52 1.64
CA ALA A 245 2.61 -5.68 0.95
C ALA A 245 2.47 -5.61 -0.59
N THR A 246 1.46 -4.89 -1.10
CA THR A 246 1.20 -4.74 -2.54
C THR A 246 1.91 -3.53 -3.11
N VAL A 247 1.85 -2.37 -2.46
CA VAL A 247 2.36 -1.11 -3.00
C VAL A 247 3.79 -0.81 -2.55
N GLY A 248 4.19 -1.24 -1.35
CA GLY A 248 5.48 -0.96 -0.73
C GLY A 248 6.69 -1.21 -1.64
N PRO A 249 6.77 -2.34 -2.38
CA PRO A 249 7.90 -2.62 -3.28
C PRO A 249 8.18 -1.53 -4.33
N TYR A 250 7.22 -0.67 -4.60
CA TYR A 250 7.28 0.36 -5.65
C TYR A 250 7.39 1.78 -5.09
N LEU A 251 7.34 1.94 -3.79
CA LEU A 251 7.50 3.21 -3.11
C LEU A 251 8.96 3.49 -2.74
N ASN A 252 9.22 4.72 -2.30
CA ASN A 252 10.51 5.09 -1.72
C ASN A 252 10.86 4.14 -0.54
N PRO A 253 11.95 3.38 -0.61
CA PRO A 253 12.28 2.38 0.40
C PRO A 253 12.48 2.98 1.80
N ASP A 254 12.87 4.25 1.91
CA ASP A 254 13.07 4.93 3.20
C ASP A 254 11.77 5.11 3.99
N LEU A 255 10.61 4.97 3.32
CA LEU A 255 9.28 5.13 3.89
C LEU A 255 8.52 3.81 4.06
N VAL A 256 9.13 2.69 3.72
CA VAL A 256 8.50 1.36 3.67
C VAL A 256 9.19 0.42 4.64
N PRO A 257 8.43 -0.30 5.50
CA PRO A 257 9.01 -1.32 6.38
C PRO A 257 9.84 -2.34 5.59
N GLU A 258 10.98 -2.77 6.13
CA GLU A 258 11.92 -3.68 5.44
C GLU A 258 11.26 -4.93 4.88
N ASP A 259 10.31 -5.52 5.60
CA ASP A 259 9.56 -6.71 5.17
C ASP A 259 8.72 -6.49 3.90
N ASN A 260 8.44 -5.23 3.57
CA ASN A 260 7.63 -4.83 2.42
C ASN A 260 8.46 -4.23 1.26
N GLN A 261 9.78 -4.19 1.40
CA GLN A 261 10.69 -3.75 0.35
C GLN A 261 11.02 -4.89 -0.61
N VAL A 262 11.45 -4.54 -1.83
CA VAL A 262 11.97 -5.54 -2.77
C VAL A 262 13.30 -6.08 -2.25
N PRO A 263 13.44 -7.40 -2.06
CA PRO A 263 14.72 -7.96 -1.65
C PRO A 263 15.83 -7.62 -2.64
N SER A 264 16.93 -7.03 -2.17
CA SER A 264 18.09 -6.60 -2.98
C SER A 264 18.89 -7.74 -3.60
N LYS A 265 18.47 -8.99 -3.47
CA LYS A 265 19.18 -10.17 -4.00
C LYS A 265 19.14 -10.21 -5.52
N LYS A 266 20.32 -10.33 -6.16
CA LYS A 266 20.48 -10.51 -7.61
C LYS A 266 19.43 -11.48 -8.16
N ALA A 267 18.53 -10.97 -9.00
CA ALA A 267 17.49 -11.77 -9.62
C ALA A 267 18.08 -12.70 -10.67
N GLY A 268 17.58 -13.91 -10.77
CA GLY A 268 17.52 -14.66 -12.00
C GLY A 268 18.69 -15.52 -12.44
N ALA A 269 19.88 -15.55 -11.76
CA ALA A 269 21.05 -16.27 -12.27
C ALA A 269 20.84 -17.79 -12.60
N LYS A 270 19.74 -18.39 -12.10
CA LYS A 270 19.37 -19.79 -12.39
C LYS A 270 17.95 -19.90 -12.97
N LYS A 271 17.35 -18.79 -13.40
CA LYS A 271 16.00 -18.76 -13.96
C LYS A 271 16.05 -18.39 -15.43
N ILE A 272 15.09 -18.87 -16.20
CA ILE A 272 14.90 -18.59 -17.63
C ILE A 272 13.42 -18.33 -17.85
N ALA A 273 13.09 -17.30 -18.61
CA ALA A 273 11.72 -17.06 -19.04
C ALA A 273 11.55 -17.42 -20.54
N LEU A 274 10.80 -18.48 -20.80
CA LEU A 274 10.33 -18.75 -22.17
C LEU A 274 9.16 -17.82 -22.47
N THR A 275 9.24 -17.13 -23.60
CA THR A 275 8.17 -16.21 -24.05
C THR A 275 7.74 -16.54 -25.47
N PHE A 276 6.43 -16.61 -25.68
CA PHE A 276 5.83 -17.03 -26.96
C PHE A 276 4.99 -15.93 -27.55
N ASN A 277 5.31 -15.52 -28.77
CA ASN A 277 4.39 -14.73 -29.58
C ASN A 277 3.36 -15.69 -30.17
N THR A 278 2.05 -15.34 -30.10
CA THR A 278 0.98 -16.23 -30.50
C THR A 278 -0.22 -15.51 -31.11
N THR A 279 -0.83 -16.14 -32.13
CA THR A 279 -2.12 -15.73 -32.70
C THR A 279 -3.30 -16.46 -32.06
N LEU A 280 -3.09 -17.17 -30.95
CA LEU A 280 -4.09 -17.95 -30.21
C LEU A 280 -4.83 -18.99 -31.05
N LYS A 281 -4.19 -19.61 -32.06
CA LYS A 281 -4.82 -20.70 -32.82
C LYS A 281 -5.18 -21.84 -31.86
N PRO A 282 -6.45 -22.34 -31.86
CA PRO A 282 -6.91 -23.32 -30.86
C PRO A 282 -6.04 -24.58 -30.76
N SER A 283 -5.67 -25.20 -31.86
CA SER A 283 -4.81 -26.40 -31.88
C SER A 283 -3.43 -26.11 -31.25
N ALA A 284 -2.79 -25.02 -31.66
CA ALA A 284 -1.46 -24.66 -31.13
C ALA A 284 -1.51 -24.37 -29.64
N ILE A 285 -2.56 -23.70 -29.15
CA ILE A 285 -2.71 -23.39 -27.70
C ILE A 285 -2.94 -24.67 -26.91
N THR A 286 -3.77 -25.58 -27.36
CA THR A 286 -3.96 -26.88 -26.70
C THR A 286 -2.63 -27.63 -26.61
N HIS A 287 -1.94 -27.83 -27.74
CA HIS A 287 -0.68 -28.59 -27.77
C HIS A 287 0.41 -27.95 -26.90
N ILE A 288 0.55 -26.61 -26.93
CA ILE A 288 1.60 -25.97 -26.12
C ILE A 288 1.30 -26.03 -24.62
N ILE A 289 0.02 -25.89 -24.20
CA ILE A 289 -0.38 -26.05 -22.81
C ILE A 289 -0.08 -27.47 -22.31
N ASP A 290 -0.46 -28.46 -23.09
CA ASP A 290 -0.21 -29.88 -22.76
C ASP A 290 1.30 -30.12 -22.63
N GLN A 291 2.10 -29.65 -23.59
CA GLN A 291 3.57 -29.81 -23.55
C GLN A 291 4.22 -29.09 -22.37
N LEU A 292 3.78 -27.86 -22.04
CA LEU A 292 4.32 -27.13 -20.89
C LEU A 292 3.90 -27.75 -19.54
N ASN A 293 2.71 -28.33 -19.47
CA ASN A 293 2.25 -29.08 -18.30
C ASN A 293 3.05 -30.38 -18.12
N ASP A 294 3.29 -31.15 -19.18
CA ASP A 294 4.11 -32.38 -19.16
C ASP A 294 5.54 -32.07 -18.69
N LEU A 295 6.07 -30.91 -19.07
CA LEU A 295 7.39 -30.43 -18.66
C LEU A 295 7.37 -29.74 -17.30
N ASN A 296 6.21 -29.58 -16.68
CA ASN A 296 5.99 -28.88 -15.39
C ASN A 296 6.62 -27.49 -15.33
N ILE A 297 6.42 -26.67 -16.39
CA ILE A 297 6.93 -25.31 -16.49
C ILE A 297 5.84 -24.31 -16.81
N LYS A 298 6.06 -23.06 -16.42
CA LYS A 298 5.20 -21.93 -16.79
C LYS A 298 5.95 -20.98 -17.72
N ALA A 299 5.19 -20.29 -18.56
CA ALA A 299 5.72 -19.40 -19.59
C ALA A 299 4.94 -18.08 -19.66
N THR A 300 5.44 -17.16 -20.46
CA THR A 300 4.75 -15.91 -20.78
C THR A 300 4.40 -15.87 -22.25
N PHE A 301 3.16 -15.51 -22.56
CA PHE A 301 2.66 -15.41 -23.94
C PHE A 301 2.39 -13.95 -24.28
N PHE A 302 2.54 -13.62 -25.55
CA PHE A 302 2.18 -12.30 -26.09
C PHE A 302 1.26 -12.48 -27.28
N THR A 303 0.13 -11.76 -27.25
CA THR A 303 -0.89 -11.88 -28.31
C THR A 303 -1.39 -10.51 -28.74
N THR A 304 -2.06 -10.45 -29.90
CA THR A 304 -2.69 -9.23 -30.41
C THR A 304 -4.11 -9.08 -29.89
N GLY A 305 -4.61 -7.84 -29.84
CA GLY A 305 -6.02 -7.56 -29.49
C GLY A 305 -7.00 -8.27 -30.43
N LYS A 306 -6.68 -8.34 -31.71
CA LYS A 306 -7.49 -9.07 -32.75
C LYS A 306 -7.54 -10.57 -32.43
N ALA A 307 -6.43 -11.18 -32.06
CA ALA A 307 -6.39 -12.60 -31.69
C ALA A 307 -7.17 -12.85 -30.37
N ALA A 308 -7.01 -12.01 -29.35
CA ALA A 308 -7.78 -12.10 -28.12
C ALA A 308 -9.31 -11.99 -28.39
N LYS A 309 -9.73 -11.07 -29.27
CA LYS A 309 -11.12 -10.93 -29.68
C LYS A 309 -11.65 -12.16 -30.42
N LYS A 310 -10.82 -12.76 -31.28
CA LYS A 310 -11.19 -13.91 -32.11
C LYS A 310 -11.20 -15.22 -31.35
N HIS A 311 -10.30 -15.38 -30.39
CA HIS A 311 -10.03 -16.62 -29.69
C HIS A 311 -10.03 -16.41 -28.15
N PRO A 312 -11.13 -15.90 -27.53
CA PRO A 312 -11.19 -15.56 -26.13
C PRO A 312 -11.01 -16.78 -25.20
N GLU A 313 -11.48 -17.95 -25.64
CA GLU A 313 -11.35 -19.17 -24.81
C GLU A 313 -9.90 -19.65 -24.72
N GLN A 314 -9.09 -19.46 -25.75
CA GLN A 314 -7.68 -19.81 -25.72
C GLN A 314 -6.88 -18.88 -24.79
N LEU A 315 -7.24 -17.61 -24.76
CA LEU A 315 -6.67 -16.66 -23.79
C LEU A 315 -6.99 -17.10 -22.35
N LYS A 316 -8.26 -17.45 -22.06
CA LYS A 316 -8.67 -17.96 -20.75
C LYS A 316 -7.95 -19.26 -20.38
N GLN A 317 -7.77 -20.18 -21.34
CA GLN A 317 -7.05 -21.45 -21.10
C GLN A 317 -5.61 -21.20 -20.67
N LEU A 318 -4.88 -20.29 -21.34
CA LEU A 318 -3.51 -19.91 -20.94
C LEU A 318 -3.46 -19.33 -19.54
N LEU A 319 -4.36 -18.40 -19.22
CA LEU A 319 -4.43 -17.78 -17.87
C LEU A 319 -4.78 -18.81 -16.80
N LYS A 320 -5.77 -19.69 -17.05
CA LYS A 320 -6.19 -20.75 -16.14
C LYS A 320 -5.09 -21.79 -15.92
N ALA A 321 -4.27 -22.06 -16.91
CA ALA A 321 -3.11 -22.93 -16.82
C ALA A 321 -1.95 -22.30 -16.02
N GLY A 322 -2.09 -21.06 -15.56
CA GLY A 322 -1.10 -20.35 -14.74
C GLY A 322 0.01 -19.69 -15.56
N HIS A 323 -0.18 -19.50 -16.86
CA HIS A 323 0.72 -18.72 -17.69
C HIS A 323 0.39 -17.22 -17.59
N VAL A 324 1.38 -16.37 -17.81
CA VAL A 324 1.19 -14.94 -17.98
C VAL A 324 0.91 -14.63 -19.44
N VAL A 325 -0.07 -13.75 -19.69
CA VAL A 325 -0.35 -13.31 -21.07
C VAL A 325 -0.27 -11.79 -21.14
N GLY A 326 0.69 -11.30 -21.89
CA GLY A 326 0.84 -9.90 -22.29
C GLY A 326 0.24 -9.63 -23.67
N THR A 327 0.48 -8.45 -24.16
CA THR A 327 0.00 -8.03 -25.49
C THR A 327 1.15 -7.61 -26.40
N GLN A 328 0.84 -7.48 -27.67
CA GLN A 328 1.65 -6.80 -28.69
C GLN A 328 0.91 -5.50 -29.07
N SER A 329 0.43 -5.42 -30.29
CA SER A 329 -0.46 -4.38 -30.83
C SER A 329 -1.87 -4.93 -31.03
N TYR A 330 -2.77 -4.15 -31.66
CA TYR A 330 -4.09 -4.66 -32.02
C TYR A 330 -4.05 -5.67 -33.18
N ASN A 331 -3.34 -5.36 -34.26
CA ASN A 331 -3.09 -6.30 -35.36
C ASN A 331 -1.63 -6.74 -35.38
N ASN A 332 -1.35 -7.88 -35.99
CA ASN A 332 0.02 -8.41 -36.07
C ASN A 332 0.96 -7.53 -36.92
N ASP A 333 0.40 -6.78 -37.87
CA ASP A 333 1.16 -5.92 -38.78
C ASP A 333 1.32 -4.48 -38.24
N ASP A 334 0.75 -4.18 -37.09
CA ASP A 334 0.87 -2.87 -36.44
C ASP A 334 2.25 -2.73 -35.77
N ASP A 335 3.08 -1.84 -36.27
CA ASP A 335 4.34 -1.48 -35.63
C ASP A 335 4.16 -0.23 -34.77
N LEU A 336 3.96 -0.44 -33.48
CA LEU A 336 3.74 0.65 -32.51
C LEU A 336 4.91 1.64 -32.44
N ASP A 337 6.12 1.23 -32.82
CA ASP A 337 7.30 2.06 -32.75
C ASP A 337 7.34 3.14 -33.86
N THR A 338 6.58 2.92 -34.92
CA THR A 338 6.44 3.86 -36.05
C THR A 338 5.19 4.75 -35.96
N MET A 339 4.33 4.50 -34.96
CA MET A 339 3.10 5.25 -34.74
C MET A 339 3.29 6.50 -33.91
N THR A 340 2.43 7.50 -34.12
CA THR A 340 2.33 8.67 -33.23
C THR A 340 1.67 8.33 -31.90
N ALA A 341 1.91 9.14 -30.85
CA ALA A 341 1.32 8.92 -29.53
C ALA A 341 -0.22 8.76 -29.54
N PRO A 342 -1.03 9.53 -30.27
CA PRO A 342 -2.47 9.29 -30.39
C PRO A 342 -2.84 7.95 -31.04
N GLU A 343 -2.09 7.51 -32.07
CA GLU A 343 -2.31 6.23 -32.73
C GLU A 343 -1.97 5.06 -31.82
N ILE A 344 -0.85 5.15 -31.09
CA ILE A 344 -0.46 4.17 -30.05
C ILE A 344 -1.55 4.08 -29.00
N ALA A 345 -2.02 5.22 -28.46
CA ALA A 345 -3.07 5.24 -27.45
C ALA A 345 -4.36 4.58 -27.95
N ALA A 346 -4.78 4.86 -29.19
CA ALA A 346 -5.97 4.25 -29.79
C ALA A 346 -5.80 2.74 -30.00
N ASN A 347 -4.64 2.29 -30.48
CA ASN A 347 -4.30 0.89 -30.70
C ASN A 347 -4.30 0.10 -29.38
N LEU A 348 -3.62 0.60 -28.37
CA LEU A 348 -3.56 -0.04 -27.05
C LEU A 348 -4.92 -0.06 -26.36
N LYS A 349 -5.71 1.01 -26.45
CA LYS A 349 -7.08 1.06 -25.92
C LYS A 349 -7.97 0.00 -26.57
N GLN A 350 -7.88 -0.16 -27.88
CA GLN A 350 -8.63 -1.19 -28.60
C GLN A 350 -8.17 -2.61 -28.21
N THR A 351 -6.87 -2.79 -28.02
CA THR A 351 -6.26 -4.05 -27.56
C THR A 351 -6.76 -4.40 -26.16
N ASP A 352 -6.73 -3.44 -25.23
CA ASP A 352 -7.16 -3.62 -23.85
C ASP A 352 -8.64 -3.96 -23.75
N ALA A 353 -9.49 -3.29 -24.53
CA ALA A 353 -10.91 -3.60 -24.57
C ALA A 353 -11.18 -5.03 -25.06
N ALA A 354 -10.43 -5.50 -26.08
CA ALA A 354 -10.54 -6.86 -26.58
C ALA A 354 -10.05 -7.90 -25.57
N TYR A 355 -8.92 -7.63 -24.93
CA TYR A 355 -8.32 -8.49 -23.90
C TYR A 355 -9.23 -8.57 -22.66
N PHE A 356 -9.70 -7.42 -22.16
CA PHE A 356 -10.59 -7.33 -21.01
C PHE A 356 -11.91 -8.07 -21.27
N LYS A 357 -12.53 -7.88 -22.43
CA LYS A 357 -13.76 -8.60 -22.81
C LYS A 357 -13.56 -10.11 -22.83
N ALA A 358 -12.36 -10.57 -23.22
CA ALA A 358 -12.03 -11.99 -23.29
C ALA A 358 -11.71 -12.59 -21.91
N SER A 359 -11.06 -11.85 -21.00
CA SER A 359 -10.44 -12.41 -19.78
C SER A 359 -10.92 -11.78 -18.48
N GLY A 360 -11.56 -10.61 -18.50
CA GLY A 360 -11.87 -9.82 -17.29
C GLY A 360 -10.64 -9.12 -16.70
N GLN A 361 -9.48 -9.17 -17.35
CA GLN A 361 -8.21 -8.61 -16.88
C GLN A 361 -7.64 -7.62 -17.90
N LEU A 362 -6.69 -6.77 -17.49
CA LEU A 362 -5.89 -5.93 -18.36
C LEU A 362 -4.48 -6.53 -18.55
N PRO A 363 -3.89 -6.43 -19.77
CA PRO A 363 -2.52 -6.86 -20.00
C PRO A 363 -1.54 -5.81 -19.45
N HIS A 364 -0.53 -6.24 -18.68
CA HIS A 364 0.47 -5.36 -18.07
C HIS A 364 1.83 -5.40 -18.76
N LEU A 365 2.01 -6.36 -19.66
CA LEU A 365 3.23 -6.57 -20.42
C LEU A 365 2.95 -6.27 -21.89
N LEU A 366 3.84 -5.49 -22.51
CA LEU A 366 3.82 -5.20 -23.93
C LEU A 366 5.10 -5.73 -24.57
N ARG A 367 4.97 -6.64 -25.55
CA ARG A 367 6.08 -7.10 -26.38
C ARG A 367 6.50 -6.00 -27.33
N VAL A 368 7.78 -5.65 -27.31
CA VAL A 368 8.40 -4.75 -28.28
C VAL A 368 9.40 -5.49 -29.14
N THR A 369 9.61 -5.03 -30.37
CA THR A 369 10.50 -5.63 -31.37
C THR A 369 11.80 -4.86 -31.53
N THR A 370 11.98 -3.76 -30.83
CA THR A 370 13.12 -2.87 -30.90
C THR A 370 13.87 -2.78 -29.58
N GLU A 371 15.19 -2.59 -29.65
CA GLU A 371 16.01 -2.32 -28.47
C GLU A 371 15.88 -0.89 -27.95
N THR A 372 15.47 0.03 -28.82
CA THR A 372 15.31 1.46 -28.54
C THR A 372 13.92 1.91 -28.97
N PRO A 373 12.88 1.69 -28.14
CA PRO A 373 11.53 2.13 -28.45
C PRO A 373 11.45 3.63 -28.66
N SER A 374 10.57 4.08 -29.56
CA SER A 374 10.34 5.51 -29.83
C SER A 374 9.87 6.24 -28.58
N GLN A 375 10.10 7.55 -28.52
CA GLN A 375 9.65 8.39 -27.41
C GLN A 375 8.12 8.35 -27.28
N ASP A 376 7.39 8.33 -28.40
CA ASP A 376 5.94 8.24 -28.40
C ASP A 376 5.45 6.92 -27.78
N LEU A 377 6.09 5.78 -28.12
CA LEU A 377 5.77 4.49 -27.54
C LEU A 377 6.07 4.45 -26.04
N THR A 378 7.25 4.93 -25.64
CA THR A 378 7.66 4.92 -24.24
C THR A 378 6.78 5.79 -23.35
N ALA A 379 6.37 6.97 -23.83
CA ALA A 379 5.50 7.89 -23.11
C ALA A 379 4.04 7.42 -23.03
N THR A 380 3.58 6.64 -24.01
CA THR A 380 2.15 6.29 -24.17
C THR A 380 1.80 4.90 -23.61
N ALA A 381 2.73 3.93 -23.68
CA ALA A 381 2.42 2.52 -23.42
C ALA A 381 1.91 2.23 -21.99
N SER A 382 2.31 3.01 -20.98
CA SER A 382 1.86 2.88 -19.56
C SER A 382 1.97 1.46 -19.00
N ARG A 383 2.91 0.63 -19.52
CA ARG A 383 3.15 -0.76 -19.11
C ARG A 383 4.61 -1.16 -19.28
N ALA A 384 4.99 -2.32 -18.76
CA ALA A 384 6.33 -2.86 -18.90
C ALA A 384 6.58 -3.31 -20.35
N LEU A 385 7.66 -2.84 -20.96
CA LEU A 385 8.07 -3.24 -22.30
C LEU A 385 8.98 -4.46 -22.22
N ILE A 386 8.61 -5.56 -22.89
CA ILE A 386 9.33 -6.82 -22.83
C ILE A 386 10.01 -7.10 -24.16
N ALA A 387 11.31 -7.05 -24.15
CA ALA A 387 12.19 -7.51 -25.21
C ALA A 387 12.67 -8.96 -24.92
N TRP A 388 13.77 -9.37 -25.50
CA TRP A 388 14.40 -10.67 -25.28
C TRP A 388 15.92 -10.53 -25.37
N SER A 389 16.62 -11.49 -24.78
CA SER A 389 18.07 -11.61 -24.85
C SER A 389 18.53 -12.81 -25.71
N VAL A 390 17.61 -13.75 -25.97
CA VAL A 390 17.86 -14.91 -26.82
C VAL A 390 16.74 -15.06 -27.84
N ASP A 391 17.10 -15.03 -29.12
CA ASP A 391 16.20 -15.33 -30.25
C ASP A 391 16.40 -16.78 -30.68
N SER A 392 15.32 -17.56 -30.66
CA SER A 392 15.33 -18.95 -31.12
C SER A 392 15.46 -19.08 -32.64
N GLU A 393 15.16 -18.02 -33.39
CA GLU A 393 15.06 -17.96 -34.84
C GLU A 393 13.95 -18.87 -35.40
N ASP A 394 12.99 -19.30 -34.59
CA ASP A 394 11.89 -20.20 -34.95
C ASP A 394 10.85 -19.58 -35.91
N TRP A 395 10.98 -18.29 -36.19
CA TRP A 395 10.22 -17.56 -37.21
C TRP A 395 10.67 -17.88 -38.65
N ARG A 396 11.81 -18.54 -38.83
CA ARG A 396 12.29 -18.96 -40.16
C ARG A 396 11.45 -20.09 -40.72
N LEU A 397 11.00 -19.97 -41.98
CA LEU A 397 10.02 -20.86 -42.61
C LEU A 397 10.39 -22.35 -42.65
N THR A 398 11.67 -22.69 -42.69
CA THR A 398 12.16 -24.08 -42.87
C THR A 398 12.95 -24.63 -41.70
N ILE A 399 12.83 -23.99 -40.52
CA ILE A 399 13.59 -24.40 -39.36
C ILE A 399 12.93 -25.62 -38.68
N ASP A 400 13.73 -26.60 -38.30
CA ASP A 400 13.27 -27.80 -37.61
C ASP A 400 13.48 -27.71 -36.06
N ALA A 401 12.82 -28.62 -35.36
CA ALA A 401 12.88 -28.64 -33.87
C ALA A 401 14.30 -28.83 -33.32
N PRO A 402 15.18 -29.71 -33.85
CA PRO A 402 16.55 -29.79 -33.39
C PRO A 402 17.35 -28.50 -33.56
N THR A 403 17.19 -27.80 -34.63
CA THR A 403 17.87 -26.52 -34.90
C THR A 403 17.37 -25.43 -33.96
N ILE A 404 16.05 -25.34 -33.68
CA ILE A 404 15.48 -24.42 -32.70
C ILE A 404 16.07 -24.71 -31.30
N ALA A 405 16.08 -25.98 -30.89
CA ALA A 405 16.63 -26.37 -29.61
C ALA A 405 18.13 -26.01 -29.50
N LYS A 406 18.89 -26.23 -30.55
CA LYS A 406 20.31 -25.85 -30.61
C LYS A 406 20.51 -24.34 -30.47
N ASN A 407 19.76 -23.55 -31.28
CA ASN A 407 19.86 -22.08 -31.23
C ASN A 407 19.60 -21.51 -29.83
N VAL A 408 18.62 -22.07 -29.12
CA VAL A 408 18.32 -21.67 -27.75
C VAL A 408 19.40 -22.13 -26.78
N ASN A 409 19.76 -23.43 -26.82
CA ASN A 409 20.66 -24.01 -25.84
C ASN A 409 22.09 -23.44 -25.91
N ASP A 410 22.59 -23.13 -27.10
CA ASP A 410 23.91 -22.54 -27.32
C ASP A 410 24.05 -21.10 -26.81
N ARG A 411 22.94 -20.34 -26.76
CA ARG A 411 22.94 -18.91 -26.43
C ARG A 411 22.46 -18.60 -25.03
N ILE A 412 21.67 -19.49 -24.42
CA ILE A 412 21.00 -19.21 -23.16
C ILE A 412 21.96 -19.27 -21.98
N THR A 413 21.85 -18.30 -21.12
CA THR A 413 22.51 -18.24 -19.81
C THR A 413 21.45 -18.15 -18.70
N GLY A 414 21.82 -17.88 -17.46
CA GLY A 414 20.81 -17.61 -16.43
C GLY A 414 20.33 -16.18 -16.51
N GLY A 415 19.03 -16.00 -16.30
CA GLY A 415 18.38 -14.70 -16.33
C GLY A 415 17.78 -14.30 -17.67
N ASP A 416 17.91 -15.11 -18.71
CA ASP A 416 17.50 -14.77 -20.06
C ASP A 416 15.97 -14.82 -20.27
N ILE A 417 15.50 -13.95 -21.16
CA ILE A 417 14.17 -13.98 -21.77
C ILE A 417 14.37 -14.51 -23.20
N VAL A 418 13.69 -15.62 -23.53
CA VAL A 418 13.79 -16.30 -24.82
C VAL A 418 12.58 -15.96 -25.67
N LEU A 419 12.80 -15.50 -26.91
CA LEU A 419 11.75 -15.32 -27.91
C LEU A 419 11.47 -16.63 -28.64
N LEU A 420 10.22 -17.03 -28.67
CA LEU A 420 9.65 -18.19 -29.36
C LEU A 420 8.32 -17.84 -29.98
N HIS A 421 7.82 -18.71 -30.89
CA HIS A 421 6.46 -18.66 -31.45
C HIS A 421 5.74 -19.98 -31.16
N THR A 422 4.42 -20.03 -31.34
CA THR A 422 3.61 -21.23 -31.12
C THR A 422 3.50 -22.10 -32.39
N SER A 423 4.64 -22.45 -32.99
CA SER A 423 4.70 -23.39 -34.15
C SER A 423 4.86 -24.84 -33.65
N ASP A 424 4.46 -25.80 -34.50
CA ASP A 424 4.61 -27.24 -34.21
C ASP A 424 6.09 -27.60 -33.99
N ALA A 425 6.99 -27.02 -34.79
CA ALA A 425 8.45 -27.22 -34.64
C ALA A 425 8.98 -26.69 -33.32
N THR A 426 8.50 -25.53 -32.89
CA THR A 426 8.85 -24.94 -31.57
C THR A 426 8.35 -25.81 -30.43
N ILE A 427 7.08 -26.25 -30.48
CA ILE A 427 6.50 -27.15 -29.47
C ILE A 427 7.31 -28.45 -29.37
N ALA A 428 7.69 -29.02 -30.50
CA ALA A 428 8.52 -30.23 -30.53
C ALA A 428 9.97 -30.02 -30.03
N ALA A 429 10.49 -28.78 -30.06
CA ALA A 429 11.82 -28.44 -29.56
C ALA A 429 11.87 -28.31 -28.01
N LEU A 430 10.74 -28.01 -27.34
CA LEU A 430 10.68 -27.71 -25.91
C LEU A 430 11.27 -28.79 -25.02
N PRO A 431 11.01 -30.12 -25.22
CA PRO A 431 11.60 -31.15 -24.38
C PRO A 431 13.13 -31.15 -24.37
N ALA A 432 13.76 -30.94 -25.54
CA ALA A 432 15.21 -30.86 -25.65
C ALA A 432 15.77 -29.60 -24.96
N ILE A 433 15.12 -28.44 -25.10
CA ILE A 433 15.51 -27.21 -24.43
C ILE A 433 15.41 -27.38 -22.92
N VAL A 434 14.28 -27.89 -22.42
CA VAL A 434 14.05 -28.04 -20.98
C VAL A 434 15.00 -29.06 -20.36
N LYS A 435 15.22 -30.20 -21.01
CA LYS A 435 16.14 -31.23 -20.54
C LYS A 435 17.56 -30.68 -20.36
N GLU A 436 18.07 -29.98 -21.36
CA GLU A 436 19.43 -29.42 -21.35
C GLU A 436 19.60 -28.37 -20.26
N GLN A 437 18.64 -27.41 -20.17
CA GLN A 437 18.75 -26.35 -19.20
C GLN A 437 18.55 -26.83 -17.76
N THR A 438 17.73 -27.86 -17.54
CA THR A 438 17.56 -28.51 -16.25
C THR A 438 18.84 -29.22 -15.81
N ALA A 439 19.57 -29.86 -16.73
CA ALA A 439 20.88 -30.44 -16.45
C ALA A 439 21.89 -29.37 -15.96
N HIS A 440 21.78 -28.17 -16.45
CA HIS A 440 22.53 -26.99 -15.96
C HIS A 440 21.96 -26.36 -14.69
N LYS A 441 21.01 -27.02 -13.99
CA LYS A 441 20.34 -26.52 -12.76
C LYS A 441 19.62 -25.17 -12.93
N ARG A 442 19.06 -24.94 -14.11
CA ARG A 442 18.23 -23.78 -14.42
C ARG A 442 16.74 -24.13 -14.32
N HIS A 443 15.92 -23.15 -13.97
CA HIS A 443 14.48 -23.29 -13.75
C HIS A 443 13.72 -22.36 -14.70
N PHE A 444 12.67 -22.89 -15.30
CA PHE A 444 11.79 -22.10 -16.18
C PHE A 444 10.69 -21.42 -15.37
N VAL A 445 10.52 -20.14 -15.61
CA VAL A 445 9.59 -19.27 -14.88
C VAL A 445 8.91 -18.28 -15.82
N THR A 446 7.84 -17.63 -15.38
CA THR A 446 7.26 -16.50 -16.11
C THR A 446 8.19 -15.28 -16.04
N VAL A 447 7.99 -14.29 -16.93
CA VAL A 447 8.77 -13.04 -16.90
C VAL A 447 8.62 -12.34 -15.57
N ASN A 448 7.42 -12.31 -14.96
CA ASN A 448 7.21 -11.72 -13.63
C ASN A 448 8.05 -12.41 -12.54
N GLU A 449 8.10 -13.74 -12.55
CA GLU A 449 8.87 -14.53 -11.57
C GLU A 449 10.38 -14.44 -11.80
N LEU A 450 10.82 -14.16 -13.04
CA LEU A 450 12.23 -13.94 -13.37
C LEU A 450 12.78 -12.74 -12.60
N PHE A 451 12.00 -11.68 -12.48
CA PHE A 451 12.37 -10.45 -11.76
C PHE A 451 11.90 -10.45 -10.29
N LYS A 452 11.19 -11.48 -9.84
CA LYS A 452 10.65 -11.63 -8.47
C LYS A 452 9.69 -10.53 -8.04
N GLN A 453 9.16 -9.78 -8.97
CA GLN A 453 8.22 -8.69 -8.73
C GLN A 453 7.36 -8.48 -9.97
N ARG A 454 6.25 -7.80 -9.81
CA ARG A 454 5.50 -7.27 -10.95
C ARG A 454 6.36 -6.22 -11.65
N LEU A 455 6.43 -6.30 -12.97
CA LEU A 455 7.25 -5.38 -13.76
C LEU A 455 6.61 -4.01 -13.83
N THR A 456 7.44 -2.98 -13.74
CA THR A 456 6.97 -1.58 -13.69
C THR A 456 6.78 -1.00 -15.08
N PRO A 457 5.75 -0.16 -15.27
CA PRO A 457 5.61 0.65 -16.50
C PRO A 457 6.85 1.51 -16.78
N TYR A 458 7.01 1.92 -18.02
CA TYR A 458 8.12 2.77 -18.48
C TYR A 458 9.52 2.16 -18.29
N GLN A 459 9.59 0.85 -18.15
CA GLN A 459 10.86 0.11 -18.19
C GLN A 459 10.83 -0.93 -19.29
N GLN A 460 11.98 -1.12 -19.93
CA GLN A 460 12.21 -2.18 -20.90
C GLN A 460 13.08 -3.27 -20.28
N TYR A 461 12.69 -4.51 -20.47
CA TYR A 461 13.27 -5.70 -19.86
C TYR A 461 13.80 -6.65 -20.94
N PHE A 462 15.13 -6.91 -20.92
CA PHE A 462 15.81 -7.83 -21.84
C PHE A 462 16.15 -9.16 -21.19
N LYS A 463 16.66 -9.08 -19.96
CA LYS A 463 16.98 -10.22 -19.08
C LYS A 463 17.11 -9.74 -17.65
N ALA A 464 17.20 -10.68 -16.70
CA ALA A 464 17.47 -10.34 -15.32
C ALA A 464 18.83 -9.60 -15.19
N GLY A 465 18.79 -8.37 -14.67
CA GLY A 465 19.94 -7.49 -14.56
C GLY A 465 20.19 -6.58 -15.77
N ASP A 466 19.37 -6.67 -16.84
CA ASP A 466 19.33 -5.70 -17.93
C ASP A 466 17.90 -5.19 -18.11
N GLN A 467 17.60 -4.18 -17.33
CA GLN A 467 16.38 -3.40 -17.39
C GLN A 467 16.73 -1.92 -17.55
N ARG A 468 16.05 -1.26 -18.48
CA ARG A 468 16.35 0.11 -18.85
C ARG A 468 15.15 0.98 -18.57
N LEU A 469 15.35 2.05 -17.76
CA LEU A 469 14.33 3.06 -17.54
C LEU A 469 14.19 3.87 -18.83
N LEU A 470 12.96 4.02 -19.29
CA LEU A 470 12.64 4.80 -20.49
C LEU A 470 12.32 6.24 -20.05
N GLN A 471 13.06 7.18 -20.58
CA GLN A 471 12.96 8.61 -20.27
C GLN A 471 11.92 9.31 -21.16
#